data_e8ec2ac4202e5e4252dc15698b6a085f
#
_entry.id   e8ec2ac4202e5e4252dc15698b6a085f
#
_cell.length_a   1.000
_cell.length_b   1.000
_cell.length_c   1.000
_cell.angle_alpha   90.00
_cell.angle_beta   90.00
_cell.angle_gamma   90.00
#
_symmetry.space_group_name_H-M   'P 1'
#
loop_
_entity.id
_entity.type
_entity.pdbx_description
1 polymer ?
#
loop_
_entity_poly.entity_id
_entity_poly.type
_entity_poly.pdbx_seq_one_letter_code
_entity_poly.pdbx_strand_id
1 'polypeptide(L)'
;MTWLAETAMLSHGWRRFLLLVVAGALAGLSIPPLFVVPALFVAFPTWVWCLDGAERKSGLRLLFGPAFSIGFAFGWGYFTVAFHWLGAAFFVDGGMMIALMPFAILALAALIAFFWGVGSALAHLLWSHGPWRIVTLATFVTIAEWARGHVLTGFPFDLLGYALTPNDEMMQITSVIGIYGLTFVAALLAMTPALIWPADSRPLSRRLLPLFLALGVIAAQLGYGYNRLAGATATPRQDVSMRLVQPMVYEHADWGNADPVALIDRLIMLSDMRMSPQDQGLADITHLVWPESSLPFFLSTYPDALARIARMLPDGAMLLAGAPRQQYEPGDAKSAGQPFNSLLAIDSNGEVVASYDKSHLVPFGEFLPFQEFFGRLGIKQFVPGAEGWGHGDARRRLMSLPNTPKFLALICYEILFSGDLGDTAGAQYILNITNDAWFDGSIGPAQHAHHARVRAVEEGMSLIRAANSGLTFATDPLGRITAELAPMQMAALDVRPDQRLAGTVFSQVRYWPLLIVLAAGLLVSLAVSRRGRKRRTS
;
A
#
# COMPACT_ATOMS: atom_id res chain seq x y z
N MET A 1 21.62 -20.80 16.35
CA MET A 1 20.62 -19.90 16.99
C MET A 1 21.00 -19.53 18.43
N THR A 2 21.45 -20.48 19.29
CA THR A 2 21.85 -20.13 20.69
C THR A 2 22.94 -19.06 20.74
N TRP A 3 24.04 -19.21 19.99
CA TRP A 3 25.10 -18.21 19.89
C TRP A 3 24.57 -16.83 19.44
N LEU A 4 23.67 -16.80 18.44
CA LEU A 4 23.08 -15.53 17.97
C LEU A 4 22.22 -14.88 19.07
N ALA A 5 21.43 -15.68 19.80
CA ALA A 5 20.60 -15.19 20.91
C ALA A 5 21.46 -14.57 22.03
N GLU A 6 22.53 -15.26 22.43
CA GLU A 6 23.47 -14.77 23.46
C GLU A 6 24.19 -13.50 22.99
N THR A 7 24.67 -13.49 21.73
CA THR A 7 25.31 -12.31 21.14
C THR A 7 24.35 -11.12 21.10
N ALA A 8 23.09 -11.33 20.71
CA ALA A 8 22.07 -10.27 20.64
C ALA A 8 21.76 -9.70 22.04
N MET A 9 21.55 -10.58 23.05
CA MET A 9 21.26 -10.15 24.42
C MET A 9 22.41 -9.40 25.08
N LEU A 10 23.66 -9.81 24.81
CA LEU A 10 24.85 -9.20 25.40
C LEU A 10 25.38 -8.00 24.61
N SER A 11 24.86 -7.79 23.38
CA SER A 11 25.30 -6.66 22.55
C SER A 11 24.87 -5.31 23.14
N HIS A 12 25.70 -4.29 22.95
CA HIS A 12 25.41 -2.92 23.37
C HIS A 12 26.07 -1.88 22.44
N GLY A 13 25.64 -0.64 22.55
CA GLY A 13 26.18 0.46 21.75
C GLY A 13 26.02 0.25 20.25
N TRP A 14 27.04 0.64 19.48
CA TRP A 14 27.01 0.60 18.02
C TRP A 14 26.93 -0.82 17.44
N ARG A 15 27.47 -1.83 18.13
CA ARG A 15 27.41 -3.23 17.69
C ARG A 15 25.98 -3.76 17.69
N ARG A 16 25.20 -3.46 18.73
CA ARG A 16 23.77 -3.79 18.80
C ARG A 16 22.98 -3.03 17.73
N PHE A 17 23.30 -1.75 17.54
CA PHE A 17 22.64 -0.94 16.53
C PHE A 17 22.86 -1.53 15.13
N LEU A 18 24.09 -1.85 14.74
CA LEU A 18 24.41 -2.45 13.46
C LEU A 18 23.77 -3.82 13.27
N LEU A 19 23.80 -4.69 14.31
CA LEU A 19 23.15 -5.99 14.28
C LEU A 19 21.66 -5.86 13.96
N LEU A 20 20.97 -4.89 14.58
CA LEU A 20 19.55 -4.64 14.38
C LEU A 20 19.24 -4.04 13.00
N VAL A 21 20.08 -3.12 12.51
CA VAL A 21 19.94 -2.60 11.14
C VAL A 21 20.05 -3.73 10.11
N VAL A 22 21.05 -4.62 10.26
CA VAL A 22 21.22 -5.78 9.37
C VAL A 22 20.04 -6.75 9.50
N ALA A 23 19.58 -7.04 10.71
CA ALA A 23 18.41 -7.90 10.94
C ALA A 23 17.15 -7.29 10.34
N GLY A 24 16.93 -5.99 10.50
CA GLY A 24 15.82 -5.27 9.89
C GLY A 24 15.90 -5.29 8.35
N ALA A 25 17.07 -5.06 7.78
CA ALA A 25 17.29 -5.13 6.33
C ALA A 25 16.95 -6.53 5.78
N LEU A 26 17.36 -7.59 6.47
CA LEU A 26 16.97 -8.96 6.16
C LEU A 26 15.44 -9.14 6.20
N ALA A 27 14.78 -8.61 7.22
CA ALA A 27 13.32 -8.67 7.31
C ALA A 27 12.64 -7.94 6.16
N GLY A 28 13.21 -6.81 5.69
CA GLY A 28 12.70 -6.07 4.53
C GLY A 28 12.67 -6.85 3.23
N LEU A 29 13.42 -7.94 3.09
CA LEU A 29 13.36 -8.83 1.93
C LEU A 29 12.11 -9.73 1.91
N SER A 30 11.34 -9.77 2.99
CA SER A 30 10.15 -10.63 3.09
C SER A 30 8.91 -10.08 2.42
N ILE A 31 8.90 -8.78 2.05
CA ILE A 31 7.76 -8.13 1.41
C ILE A 31 7.74 -8.38 -0.12
N PRO A 32 6.60 -8.06 -0.79
CA PRO A 32 6.52 -8.13 -2.25
C PRO A 32 7.65 -7.36 -2.95
N PRO A 33 8.06 -7.77 -4.15
CA PRO A 33 7.78 -9.03 -4.82
C PRO A 33 8.74 -10.16 -4.42
N LEU A 34 9.67 -9.91 -3.48
CA LEU A 34 10.76 -10.83 -3.14
C LEU A 34 10.30 -12.01 -2.27
N PHE A 35 9.43 -11.76 -1.30
CA PHE A 35 8.86 -12.78 -0.41
C PHE A 35 9.86 -13.74 0.24
N VAL A 36 11.05 -13.22 0.66
CA VAL A 36 12.03 -14.01 1.41
C VAL A 36 11.56 -14.19 2.85
N VAL A 37 10.37 -14.81 3.01
CA VAL A 37 9.68 -15.00 4.29
C VAL A 37 10.54 -15.69 5.37
N PRO A 38 11.41 -16.68 5.05
CA PRO A 38 12.28 -17.30 6.05
C PRO A 38 13.20 -16.32 6.77
N ALA A 39 13.54 -15.17 6.15
CA ALA A 39 14.37 -14.13 6.77
C ALA A 39 13.72 -13.56 8.05
N LEU A 40 12.41 -13.52 8.13
CA LEU A 40 11.68 -13.05 9.32
C LEU A 40 11.99 -13.88 10.56
N PHE A 41 12.16 -15.21 10.40
CA PHE A 41 12.39 -16.15 11.51
C PHE A 41 13.83 -16.10 12.07
N VAL A 42 14.70 -15.30 11.47
CA VAL A 42 16.03 -14.93 11.99
C VAL A 42 16.02 -13.49 12.50
N ALA A 43 15.42 -12.59 11.75
CA ALA A 43 15.43 -11.16 12.01
C ALA A 43 14.63 -10.79 13.28
N PHE A 44 13.37 -11.19 13.37
CA PHE A 44 12.49 -10.84 14.48
C PHE A 44 12.92 -11.43 15.82
N PRO A 45 13.40 -12.70 15.94
CA PRO A 45 14.00 -13.20 17.16
C PRO A 45 15.18 -12.34 17.63
N THR A 46 16.01 -11.84 16.71
CA THR A 46 17.13 -10.95 17.05
C THR A 46 16.65 -9.67 17.73
N TRP A 47 15.53 -9.10 17.25
CA TRP A 47 14.89 -7.95 17.91
C TRP A 47 14.43 -8.29 19.33
N VAL A 48 13.72 -9.44 19.51
CA VAL A 48 13.26 -9.90 20.82
C VAL A 48 14.44 -10.10 21.80
N TRP A 49 15.52 -10.77 21.37
CA TRP A 49 16.69 -11.00 22.20
C TRP A 49 17.42 -9.72 22.60
N CYS A 50 17.51 -8.74 21.69
CA CYS A 50 18.06 -7.42 22.02
C CYS A 50 17.20 -6.69 23.07
N LEU A 51 15.86 -6.85 23.04
CA LEU A 51 14.97 -6.32 24.07
C LEU A 51 15.08 -7.07 25.39
N ASP A 52 15.31 -8.39 25.37
CA ASP A 52 15.59 -9.17 26.58
C ASP A 52 16.85 -8.68 27.32
N GLY A 53 17.87 -8.22 26.58
CA GLY A 53 19.11 -7.62 27.11
C GLY A 53 19.03 -6.11 27.36
N ALA A 54 17.87 -5.46 27.13
CA ALA A 54 17.76 -4.02 27.28
C ALA A 54 17.56 -3.59 28.74
N GLU A 55 18.32 -2.59 29.18
CA GLU A 55 18.12 -1.97 30.50
C GLU A 55 16.84 -1.14 30.54
N ARG A 56 16.10 -1.24 31.63
CA ARG A 56 15.00 -0.32 31.93
C ARG A 56 15.54 1.00 32.45
N LYS A 57 15.14 2.09 31.83
CA LYS A 57 15.43 3.45 32.25
C LYS A 57 14.17 4.12 32.83
N SER A 58 14.34 5.24 33.50
CA SER A 58 13.26 6.06 34.09
C SER A 58 13.15 7.42 33.40
N GLY A 59 12.04 8.13 33.63
CA GLY A 59 11.78 9.44 33.04
C GLY A 59 11.67 9.40 31.52
N LEU A 60 12.10 10.46 30.83
CA LEU A 60 12.07 10.54 29.35
C LEU A 60 12.88 9.43 28.65
N ARG A 61 13.93 8.91 29.32
CA ARG A 61 14.70 7.78 28.82
C ARG A 61 13.91 6.45 28.76
N LEU A 62 12.73 6.43 29.35
CA LEU A 62 11.79 5.31 29.23
C LEU A 62 11.27 5.19 27.80
N LEU A 63 10.95 6.32 27.15
CA LEU A 63 10.42 6.37 25.77
C LEU A 63 11.54 6.45 24.71
N PHE A 64 12.62 7.20 24.99
CA PHE A 64 13.71 7.42 24.04
C PHE A 64 15.03 6.74 24.48
N GLY A 65 14.94 5.68 25.25
CA GLY A 65 16.08 4.91 25.75
C GLY A 65 16.46 3.71 24.89
N PRO A 66 17.12 2.70 25.50
CA PRO A 66 17.62 1.53 24.77
C PRO A 66 16.54 0.77 23.99
N ALA A 67 15.33 0.61 24.54
CA ALA A 67 14.25 -0.11 23.85
C ALA A 67 13.75 0.63 22.61
N PHE A 68 13.68 1.97 22.66
CA PHE A 68 13.39 2.78 21.47
C PHE A 68 14.48 2.58 20.40
N SER A 69 15.77 2.73 20.79
CA SER A 69 16.88 2.57 19.84
C SER A 69 16.90 1.18 19.18
N ILE A 70 16.49 0.15 19.92
CA ILE A 70 16.40 -1.23 19.40
C ILE A 70 15.32 -1.31 18.30
N GLY A 71 14.10 -0.85 18.59
CA GLY A 71 13.02 -0.87 17.59
C GLY A 71 13.29 0.07 16.42
N PHE A 72 13.85 1.24 16.68
CA PHE A 72 14.25 2.20 15.65
C PHE A 72 15.32 1.62 14.71
N ALA A 73 16.40 1.04 15.23
CA ALA A 73 17.46 0.48 14.41
C ALA A 73 16.95 -0.68 13.54
N PHE A 74 16.12 -1.56 14.11
CA PHE A 74 15.51 -2.64 13.38
C PHE A 74 14.57 -2.12 12.27
N GLY A 75 13.68 -1.18 12.61
CA GLY A 75 12.78 -0.53 11.66
C GLY A 75 13.55 0.23 10.58
N TRP A 76 14.64 0.90 10.92
CA TRP A 76 15.45 1.64 9.96
C TRP A 76 16.04 0.71 8.89
N GLY A 77 16.59 -0.44 9.29
CA GLY A 77 17.04 -1.46 8.35
C GLY A 77 15.90 -1.98 7.46
N TYR A 78 14.75 -2.32 8.06
CA TYR A 78 13.57 -2.82 7.36
C TYR A 78 13.08 -1.83 6.30
N PHE A 79 12.81 -0.60 6.70
CA PHE A 79 12.24 0.41 5.80
C PHE A 79 13.25 0.92 4.76
N THR A 80 14.55 0.88 5.05
CA THR A 80 15.58 1.18 4.03
C THR A 80 15.50 0.18 2.87
N VAL A 81 15.36 -1.11 3.16
CA VAL A 81 15.21 -2.14 2.12
C VAL A 81 13.82 -2.09 1.49
N ALA A 82 12.76 -1.90 2.28
CA ALA A 82 11.39 -1.82 1.79
C ALA A 82 11.18 -0.68 0.78
N PHE A 83 11.79 0.49 1.03
CA PHE A 83 11.53 1.72 0.28
C PHE A 83 12.69 2.21 -0.60
N HIS A 84 13.75 1.40 -0.79
CA HIS A 84 14.88 1.81 -1.65
C HIS A 84 14.44 2.18 -3.07
N TRP A 85 13.38 1.56 -3.57
CA TRP A 85 12.83 1.79 -4.90
C TRP A 85 12.31 3.21 -5.12
N LEU A 86 11.91 3.93 -4.05
CA LEU A 86 11.54 5.35 -4.13
C LEU A 86 12.70 6.21 -4.66
N GLY A 87 13.93 5.72 -4.56
CA GLY A 87 15.11 6.33 -5.16
C GLY A 87 15.04 6.44 -6.67
N ALA A 88 14.23 5.62 -7.36
CA ALA A 88 14.06 5.70 -8.82
C ALA A 88 13.56 7.09 -9.26
N ALA A 89 12.70 7.74 -8.47
CA ALA A 89 12.18 9.07 -8.77
C ALA A 89 13.29 10.14 -8.91
N PHE A 90 14.42 9.99 -8.24
CA PHE A 90 15.54 10.94 -8.33
C PHE A 90 16.29 10.87 -9.67
N PHE A 91 16.13 9.77 -10.41
CA PHE A 91 16.73 9.64 -11.74
C PHE A 91 15.88 10.29 -12.83
N VAL A 92 14.63 10.57 -12.57
CA VAL A 92 13.70 11.22 -13.51
C VAL A 92 14.17 12.63 -13.82
N ASP A 93 14.47 13.45 -12.79
CA ASP A 93 15.04 14.80 -12.95
C ASP A 93 16.56 14.78 -13.21
N GLY A 94 17.26 13.74 -12.74
CA GLY A 94 18.69 13.58 -12.93
C GLY A 94 19.55 14.63 -12.19
N GLY A 95 20.78 14.82 -12.65
CA GLY A 95 21.67 15.85 -12.14
C GLY A 95 22.06 15.71 -10.68
N MET A 96 22.10 16.83 -9.94
CA MET A 96 22.51 16.85 -8.52
C MET A 96 21.51 16.13 -7.60
N MET A 97 20.26 15.94 -8.02
CA MET A 97 19.24 15.24 -7.24
C MET A 97 19.62 13.79 -6.96
N ILE A 98 20.33 13.13 -7.88
CA ILE A 98 20.81 11.74 -7.70
C ILE A 98 21.73 11.63 -6.48
N ALA A 99 22.58 12.63 -6.22
CA ALA A 99 23.48 12.61 -5.07
C ALA A 99 22.74 12.72 -3.73
N LEU A 100 21.53 13.30 -3.71
CA LEU A 100 20.68 13.41 -2.52
C LEU A 100 19.86 12.15 -2.25
N MET A 101 19.68 11.28 -3.24
CA MET A 101 18.84 10.08 -3.16
C MET A 101 19.14 9.21 -1.93
N PRO A 102 20.38 8.76 -1.65
CA PRO A 102 20.63 7.87 -0.52
C PRO A 102 20.27 8.52 0.81
N PHE A 103 20.51 9.82 0.95
CA PHE A 103 20.17 10.56 2.17
C PHE A 103 18.65 10.68 2.34
N ALA A 104 17.92 10.95 1.26
CA ALA A 104 16.45 11.04 1.27
C ALA A 104 15.81 9.70 1.67
N ILE A 105 16.27 8.58 1.09
CA ILE A 105 15.78 7.24 1.42
C ILE A 105 16.09 6.89 2.87
N LEU A 106 17.31 7.13 3.34
CA LEU A 106 17.69 6.86 4.72
C LEU A 106 16.91 7.73 5.71
N ALA A 107 16.65 9.00 5.37
CA ALA A 107 15.86 9.91 6.20
C ALA A 107 14.39 9.49 6.26
N LEU A 108 13.78 9.12 5.12
CA LEU A 108 12.41 8.58 5.08
C LEU A 108 12.30 7.30 5.89
N ALA A 109 13.23 6.35 5.70
CA ALA A 109 13.27 5.13 6.48
C ALA A 109 13.40 5.40 8.00
N ALA A 110 14.19 6.39 8.39
CA ALA A 110 14.33 6.81 9.79
C ALA A 110 13.04 7.42 10.34
N LEU A 111 12.37 8.28 9.56
CA LEU A 111 11.09 8.87 9.95
C LEU A 111 10.04 7.79 10.23
N ILE A 112 9.96 6.80 9.37
CA ILE A 112 9.01 5.70 9.51
C ILE A 112 9.42 4.72 10.62
N ALA A 113 10.71 4.44 10.78
CA ALA A 113 11.25 3.61 11.85
C ALA A 113 10.97 4.19 13.25
N PHE A 114 10.72 5.50 13.36
CA PHE A 114 10.31 6.13 14.61
C PHE A 114 9.08 5.45 15.23
N PHE A 115 8.11 5.06 14.44
CA PHE A 115 6.92 4.34 14.91
C PHE A 115 7.29 2.99 15.55
N TRP A 116 8.20 2.23 14.96
CA TRP A 116 8.68 0.95 15.53
C TRP A 116 9.55 1.17 16.76
N GLY A 117 10.30 2.27 16.80
CA GLY A 117 11.01 2.71 18.00
C GLY A 117 10.07 2.95 19.18
N VAL A 118 8.99 3.73 18.95
CA VAL A 118 7.96 3.99 19.96
C VAL A 118 7.24 2.71 20.36
N GLY A 119 6.81 1.90 19.38
CA GLY A 119 6.16 0.61 19.64
C GLY A 119 7.02 -0.31 20.51
N SER A 120 8.33 -0.38 20.22
CA SER A 120 9.32 -1.15 20.98
C SER A 120 9.47 -0.63 22.42
N ALA A 121 9.56 0.69 22.60
CA ALA A 121 9.63 1.32 23.91
C ALA A 121 8.39 1.03 24.75
N LEU A 122 7.20 1.19 24.18
CA LEU A 122 5.93 0.89 24.83
C LEU A 122 5.80 -0.59 25.19
N ALA A 123 6.19 -1.50 24.28
CA ALA A 123 6.24 -2.93 24.57
C ALA A 123 7.15 -3.25 25.74
N HIS A 124 8.31 -2.59 25.83
CA HIS A 124 9.28 -2.80 26.89
C HIS A 124 8.80 -2.34 28.28
N LEU A 125 7.85 -1.40 28.36
CA LEU A 125 7.20 -1.03 29.63
C LEU A 125 6.47 -2.20 30.29
N LEU A 126 5.87 -3.06 29.44
CA LEU A 126 5.09 -4.23 29.85
C LEU A 126 5.88 -5.54 29.64
N TRP A 127 7.20 -5.43 29.39
CA TRP A 127 8.05 -6.57 29.04
C TRP A 127 8.09 -7.62 30.14
N SER A 128 7.96 -8.86 29.74
CA SER A 128 8.13 -10.05 30.59
C SER A 128 9.14 -11.00 29.97
N HIS A 129 9.91 -11.73 30.77
CA HIS A 129 10.85 -12.75 30.26
C HIS A 129 10.16 -14.08 29.89
N GLY A 130 8.83 -14.15 29.98
CA GLY A 130 8.04 -15.33 29.60
C GLY A 130 7.65 -15.36 28.12
N PRO A 131 6.86 -16.38 27.69
CA PRO A 131 6.46 -16.52 26.29
C PRO A 131 5.58 -15.34 25.80
N TRP A 132 4.90 -14.65 26.70
CA TRP A 132 4.00 -13.55 26.37
C TRP A 132 4.71 -12.29 25.84
N ARG A 133 6.07 -12.20 25.96
CA ARG A 133 6.83 -11.07 25.41
C ARG A 133 6.65 -10.90 23.91
N ILE A 134 6.47 -12.00 23.17
CA ILE A 134 6.24 -11.91 21.72
C ILE A 134 4.82 -11.38 21.41
N VAL A 135 3.82 -11.73 22.22
CA VAL A 135 2.47 -11.15 22.11
C VAL A 135 2.52 -9.66 22.42
N THR A 136 3.24 -9.27 23.48
CA THR A 136 3.43 -7.85 23.83
C THR A 136 4.05 -7.07 22.67
N LEU A 137 5.17 -7.57 22.10
CA LEU A 137 5.84 -6.88 21.00
C LEU A 137 4.97 -6.85 19.74
N ALA A 138 4.32 -7.97 19.36
CA ALA A 138 3.43 -8.03 18.23
C ALA A 138 2.27 -7.02 18.36
N THR A 139 1.69 -6.88 19.55
CA THR A 139 0.62 -5.91 19.82
C THR A 139 1.09 -4.48 19.56
N PHE A 140 2.23 -4.08 20.14
CA PHE A 140 2.71 -2.71 20.00
C PHE A 140 3.31 -2.40 18.62
N VAL A 141 3.91 -3.37 17.95
CA VAL A 141 4.34 -3.22 16.55
C VAL A 141 3.13 -3.03 15.64
N THR A 142 2.07 -3.80 15.84
CA THR A 142 0.84 -3.64 15.04
C THR A 142 0.15 -2.31 15.30
N ILE A 143 0.13 -1.83 16.56
CA ILE A 143 -0.35 -0.48 16.89
C ILE A 143 0.51 0.59 16.19
N ALA A 144 1.83 0.42 16.17
CA ALA A 144 2.75 1.32 15.49
C ALA A 144 2.53 1.33 13.97
N GLU A 145 2.30 0.16 13.36
CA GLU A 145 1.97 0.01 11.94
C GLU A 145 0.62 0.66 11.59
N TRP A 146 -0.39 0.45 12.45
CA TRP A 146 -1.67 1.12 12.28
C TRP A 146 -1.52 2.65 12.40
N ALA A 147 -0.80 3.13 13.41
CA ALA A 147 -0.55 4.54 13.59
C ALA A 147 0.19 5.16 12.39
N ARG A 148 1.22 4.47 11.86
CA ARG A 148 1.95 4.87 10.66
C ARG A 148 1.04 5.02 9.44
N GLY A 149 0.05 4.15 9.32
CA GLY A 149 -0.91 4.18 8.22
C GLY A 149 -2.00 5.25 8.35
N HIS A 150 -2.16 5.93 9.52
CA HIS A 150 -3.27 6.84 9.78
C HIS A 150 -2.87 8.19 10.37
N VAL A 151 -1.72 8.29 11.08
CA VAL A 151 -1.27 9.54 11.69
C VAL A 151 -0.75 10.49 10.62
N LEU A 152 -1.04 11.78 10.74
CA LEU A 152 -0.83 12.80 9.73
C LEU A 152 -1.68 12.45 8.48
N THR A 153 -1.03 12.17 7.33
CA THR A 153 -1.70 11.75 6.11
C THR A 153 -1.67 10.24 5.92
N GLY A 154 -0.99 9.51 6.81
CA GLY A 154 -0.75 8.08 6.72
C GLY A 154 0.28 7.68 5.66
N PHE A 155 1.01 6.58 5.90
CA PHE A 155 1.89 5.95 4.92
C PHE A 155 1.85 4.42 5.09
N PRO A 156 0.79 3.74 4.61
CA PRO A 156 0.56 2.31 4.84
C PRO A 156 1.28 1.38 3.85
N PHE A 157 2.33 1.85 3.16
CA PHE A 157 3.12 1.00 2.26
C PHE A 157 3.85 -0.09 3.05
N ASP A 158 3.93 -1.30 2.47
CA ASP A 158 4.74 -2.43 2.94
C ASP A 158 4.55 -2.77 4.43
N LEU A 159 3.27 -2.88 4.85
CA LEU A 159 2.93 -3.45 6.15
C LEU A 159 3.45 -4.89 6.25
N LEU A 160 3.97 -5.27 7.42
CA LEU A 160 4.56 -6.60 7.62
C LEU A 160 3.63 -7.75 7.21
N GLY A 161 2.32 -7.57 7.26
CA GLY A 161 1.33 -8.55 6.86
C GLY A 161 1.46 -9.00 5.41
N TYR A 162 1.96 -8.14 4.52
CA TYR A 162 2.16 -8.50 3.12
C TYR A 162 3.18 -9.64 2.94
N ALA A 163 4.11 -9.83 3.87
CA ALA A 163 5.03 -10.96 3.85
C ALA A 163 4.31 -12.33 3.89
N LEU A 164 3.08 -12.38 4.39
CA LEU A 164 2.26 -13.60 4.45
C LEU A 164 1.21 -13.70 3.32
N THR A 165 1.41 -12.98 2.22
CA THR A 165 0.53 -13.03 1.03
C THR A 165 1.28 -13.42 -0.26
N PRO A 166 2.24 -14.38 -0.26
CA PRO A 166 3.10 -14.66 -1.41
C PRO A 166 2.37 -15.31 -2.59
N ASN A 167 1.20 -15.87 -2.36
CA ASN A 167 0.38 -16.53 -3.37
C ASN A 167 -1.11 -16.26 -3.12
N ASP A 168 -1.95 -16.69 -4.06
CA ASP A 168 -3.38 -16.46 -4.02
C ASP A 168 -4.04 -17.10 -2.79
N GLU A 169 -3.62 -18.30 -2.38
CA GLU A 169 -4.19 -18.99 -1.21
C GLU A 169 -3.92 -18.23 0.08
N MET A 170 -2.67 -17.84 0.30
CA MET A 170 -2.30 -17.15 1.54
C MET A 170 -2.90 -15.75 1.62
N MET A 171 -3.14 -15.09 0.48
CA MET A 171 -3.78 -13.78 0.41
C MET A 171 -5.23 -13.82 0.93
N GLN A 172 -5.95 -14.94 0.78
CA GLN A 172 -7.39 -15.03 1.06
C GLN A 172 -7.78 -14.68 2.49
N ILE A 173 -6.90 -14.91 3.47
CA ILE A 173 -7.21 -14.63 4.88
C ILE A 173 -7.47 -13.13 5.14
N THR A 174 -6.96 -12.26 4.27
CA THR A 174 -7.21 -10.82 4.37
C THR A 174 -8.69 -10.46 4.23
N SER A 175 -9.48 -11.31 3.58
CA SER A 175 -10.96 -11.17 3.53
C SER A 175 -11.64 -11.32 4.90
N VAL A 176 -10.92 -11.81 5.91
CA VAL A 176 -11.45 -12.00 7.28
C VAL A 176 -10.87 -10.97 8.24
N ILE A 177 -9.53 -10.86 8.28
CA ILE A 177 -8.82 -10.07 9.29
C ILE A 177 -8.17 -8.79 8.73
N GLY A 178 -8.20 -8.59 7.41
CA GLY A 178 -7.50 -7.50 6.73
C GLY A 178 -5.99 -7.57 6.87
N ILE A 179 -5.29 -6.66 6.16
CA ILE A 179 -3.82 -6.66 6.15
C ILE A 179 -3.23 -6.27 7.51
N TYR A 180 -3.88 -5.42 8.30
CA TYR A 180 -3.42 -5.06 9.65
C TYR A 180 -3.58 -6.21 10.64
N GLY A 181 -4.65 -7.00 10.53
CA GLY A 181 -4.80 -8.25 11.30
C GLY A 181 -3.71 -9.26 10.94
N LEU A 182 -3.42 -9.38 9.64
CA LEU A 182 -2.34 -10.24 9.16
C LEU A 182 -0.95 -9.72 9.59
N THR A 183 -0.77 -8.41 9.77
CA THR A 183 0.46 -7.82 10.34
C THR A 183 0.71 -8.31 11.77
N PHE A 184 -0.34 -8.37 12.60
CA PHE A 184 -0.22 -8.94 13.95
C PHE A 184 0.20 -10.42 13.90
N VAL A 185 -0.44 -11.20 13.03
CA VAL A 185 -0.10 -12.64 12.85
C VAL A 185 1.33 -12.79 12.37
N ALA A 186 1.76 -12.03 11.36
CA ALA A 186 3.11 -12.07 10.82
C ALA A 186 4.18 -11.75 11.89
N ALA A 187 3.97 -10.69 12.67
CA ALA A 187 4.84 -10.33 13.77
C ALA A 187 4.94 -11.44 14.82
N LEU A 188 3.78 -12.01 15.21
CA LEU A 188 3.74 -13.07 16.21
C LEU A 188 4.46 -14.34 15.73
N LEU A 189 4.20 -14.78 14.50
CA LEU A 189 4.83 -15.97 13.90
C LEU A 189 6.34 -15.78 13.75
N ALA A 190 6.78 -14.64 13.23
CA ALA A 190 8.19 -14.32 13.03
C ALA A 190 9.01 -14.36 14.32
N MET A 191 8.41 -14.04 15.46
CA MET A 191 9.08 -14.03 16.78
C MET A 191 9.12 -15.41 17.47
N THR A 192 8.40 -16.41 16.98
CA THR A 192 8.31 -17.74 17.65
C THR A 192 9.67 -18.39 17.94
N PRO A 193 10.71 -18.28 17.07
CA PRO A 193 12.01 -18.85 17.39
C PRO A 193 12.65 -18.28 18.65
N ALA A 194 12.31 -17.03 19.07
CA ALA A 194 12.79 -16.47 20.32
C ALA A 194 12.27 -17.20 21.57
N LEU A 195 11.25 -18.03 21.44
CA LEU A 195 10.74 -18.87 22.53
C LEU A 195 11.46 -20.22 22.62
N ILE A 196 12.21 -20.59 21.57
CA ILE A 196 12.95 -21.85 21.47
C ILE A 196 14.40 -21.66 21.92
N TRP A 197 14.98 -20.52 21.58
CA TRP A 197 16.38 -20.15 21.89
C TRP A 197 16.46 -18.86 22.72
N PRO A 198 17.46 -18.76 23.66
CA PRO A 198 18.38 -19.86 24.05
C PRO A 198 17.66 -21.01 24.71
N ALA A 199 18.31 -22.19 24.74
CA ALA A 199 17.77 -23.35 25.40
C ALA A 199 17.69 -23.14 26.92
N ASP A 200 16.56 -23.50 27.52
CA ASP A 200 16.33 -23.51 28.95
C ASP A 200 16.04 -24.94 29.47
N SER A 201 15.71 -25.09 30.74
CA SER A 201 15.44 -26.36 31.39
C SER A 201 14.14 -27.06 30.98
N ARG A 202 13.30 -26.40 30.15
CA ARG A 202 12.05 -26.99 29.67
C ARG A 202 12.33 -28.17 28.72
N PRO A 203 11.51 -29.25 28.74
CA PRO A 203 11.64 -30.35 27.80
C PRO A 203 11.47 -29.86 26.36
N LEU A 204 12.17 -30.51 25.43
CA LEU A 204 12.20 -30.11 24.00
C LEU A 204 10.79 -29.97 23.40
N SER A 205 9.86 -30.88 23.75
CA SER A 205 8.48 -30.82 23.28
C SER A 205 7.76 -29.53 23.65
N ARG A 206 7.95 -29.00 24.87
CA ARG A 206 7.37 -27.73 25.29
C ARG A 206 8.05 -26.53 24.62
N ARG A 207 9.33 -26.64 24.30
CA ARG A 207 10.08 -25.59 23.61
C ARG A 207 9.70 -25.50 22.12
N LEU A 208 9.40 -26.63 21.48
CA LEU A 208 8.99 -26.68 20.08
C LEU A 208 7.48 -26.39 19.88
N LEU A 209 6.66 -26.43 20.94
CA LEU A 209 5.23 -26.16 20.84
C LEU A 209 4.89 -24.85 20.10
N PRO A 210 5.56 -23.69 20.36
CA PRO A 210 5.28 -22.46 19.61
C PRO A 210 5.53 -22.60 18.11
N LEU A 211 6.53 -23.37 17.69
CA LEU A 211 6.80 -23.63 16.28
C LEU A 211 5.68 -24.47 15.63
N PHE A 212 5.23 -25.53 16.31
CA PHE A 212 4.12 -26.34 15.80
C PHE A 212 2.82 -25.54 15.72
N LEU A 213 2.56 -24.64 16.69
CA LEU A 213 1.42 -23.73 16.63
C LEU A 213 1.56 -22.75 15.45
N ALA A 214 2.75 -22.19 15.21
CA ALA A 214 3.01 -21.32 14.08
C ALA A 214 2.78 -22.03 12.73
N LEU A 215 3.29 -23.24 12.59
CA LEU A 215 3.05 -24.08 11.40
C LEU A 215 1.56 -24.40 11.23
N GLY A 216 0.85 -24.65 12.33
CA GLY A 216 -0.60 -24.86 12.33
C GLY A 216 -1.37 -23.63 11.84
N VAL A 217 -0.97 -22.43 12.24
CA VAL A 217 -1.57 -21.16 11.75
C VAL A 217 -1.33 -20.99 10.25
N ILE A 218 -0.09 -21.23 9.77
CA ILE A 218 0.23 -21.17 8.34
C ILE A 218 -0.58 -22.20 7.55
N ALA A 219 -0.69 -23.44 8.05
CA ALA A 219 -1.49 -24.48 7.42
C ALA A 219 -2.99 -24.12 7.39
N ALA A 220 -3.51 -23.53 8.46
CA ALA A 220 -4.89 -23.05 8.51
C ALA A 220 -5.15 -21.92 7.53
N GLN A 221 -4.19 -20.98 7.38
CA GLN A 221 -4.26 -19.89 6.39
C GLN A 221 -4.29 -20.47 4.96
N LEU A 222 -3.40 -21.40 4.63
CA LEU A 222 -3.38 -22.08 3.33
C LEU A 222 -4.68 -22.86 3.08
N GLY A 223 -5.14 -23.64 4.07
CA GLY A 223 -6.37 -24.44 3.99
C GLY A 223 -7.61 -23.56 3.79
N TYR A 224 -7.69 -22.44 4.50
CA TYR A 224 -8.76 -21.45 4.30
C TYR A 224 -8.74 -20.91 2.87
N GLY A 225 -7.58 -20.49 2.39
CA GLY A 225 -7.45 -19.93 1.04
C GLY A 225 -7.79 -20.94 -0.04
N TYR A 226 -7.27 -22.16 0.07
CA TYR A 226 -7.59 -23.24 -0.85
C TYR A 226 -9.11 -23.48 -0.94
N ASN A 227 -9.79 -23.61 0.21
CA ASN A 227 -11.24 -23.81 0.25
C ASN A 227 -12.01 -22.62 -0.35
N ARG A 228 -11.58 -21.38 -0.07
CA ARG A 228 -12.22 -20.18 -0.60
C ARG A 228 -12.07 -20.08 -2.12
N LEU A 229 -10.89 -20.39 -2.65
CA LEU A 229 -10.61 -20.36 -4.08
C LEU A 229 -11.34 -21.49 -4.83
N ALA A 230 -11.43 -22.68 -4.25
CA ALA A 230 -12.11 -23.83 -4.84
C ALA A 230 -13.65 -23.67 -4.87
N GLY A 231 -14.21 -22.97 -3.89
CA GLY A 231 -15.66 -22.79 -3.74
C GLY A 231 -16.25 -21.59 -4.48
N ALA A 232 -15.43 -20.71 -5.04
CA ALA A 232 -15.90 -19.47 -5.67
C ALA A 232 -15.70 -19.50 -7.18
N THR A 233 -16.79 -19.25 -7.90
CA THR A 233 -16.79 -19.03 -9.36
C THR A 233 -16.85 -17.53 -9.65
N ALA A 234 -15.86 -17.02 -10.35
CA ALA A 234 -15.88 -15.68 -10.90
C ALA A 234 -16.83 -15.68 -12.13
N THR A 235 -17.71 -14.70 -12.21
CA THR A 235 -18.66 -14.56 -13.32
C THR A 235 -18.52 -13.16 -13.90
N PRO A 236 -17.98 -13.03 -15.14
CA PRO A 236 -17.84 -11.74 -15.78
C PRO A 236 -19.18 -11.04 -15.98
N ARG A 237 -19.22 -9.75 -15.70
CA ARG A 237 -20.37 -8.89 -15.96
C ARG A 237 -20.57 -8.73 -17.47
N GLN A 238 -21.81 -8.83 -17.93
CA GLN A 238 -22.12 -8.66 -19.33
C GLN A 238 -22.49 -7.21 -19.69
N ASP A 239 -22.82 -6.40 -18.68
CA ASP A 239 -23.22 -5.00 -18.80
C ASP A 239 -22.03 -4.02 -18.79
N VAL A 240 -20.81 -4.50 -18.55
CA VAL A 240 -19.58 -3.68 -18.53
C VAL A 240 -18.49 -4.35 -19.33
N SER A 241 -18.00 -3.64 -20.36
CA SER A 241 -16.81 -4.01 -21.14
C SER A 241 -15.86 -2.82 -21.12
N MET A 242 -14.65 -2.99 -20.60
CA MET A 242 -13.68 -1.93 -20.43
C MET A 242 -12.45 -2.16 -21.30
N ARG A 243 -11.97 -1.10 -21.94
CA ARG A 243 -10.66 -1.08 -22.59
C ARG A 243 -9.72 -0.20 -21.78
N LEU A 244 -8.66 -0.79 -21.26
CA LEU A 244 -7.62 -0.12 -20.49
C LEU A 244 -6.47 0.23 -21.42
N VAL A 245 -6.06 1.49 -21.46
CA VAL A 245 -4.93 1.94 -22.28
C VAL A 245 -3.71 2.14 -21.39
N GLN A 246 -2.56 1.59 -21.82
CA GLN A 246 -1.24 1.83 -21.22
C GLN A 246 -0.42 2.70 -22.18
N PRO A 247 -0.44 4.05 -22.02
CA PRO A 247 0.04 4.96 -23.05
C PRO A 247 1.52 5.32 -22.92
N MET A 248 2.16 5.04 -21.78
CA MET A 248 3.54 5.42 -21.47
C MET A 248 3.79 6.93 -21.68
N VAL A 249 2.98 7.76 -21.02
CA VAL A 249 3.16 9.21 -20.99
C VAL A 249 4.26 9.54 -19.98
N TYR A 250 5.37 10.08 -20.45
CA TYR A 250 6.52 10.44 -19.59
C TYR A 250 6.47 11.91 -19.21
N GLU A 251 6.59 12.19 -17.92
CA GLU A 251 6.42 13.52 -17.36
C GLU A 251 7.43 14.54 -17.91
N HIS A 252 8.70 14.16 -18.09
CA HIS A 252 9.69 15.08 -18.68
C HIS A 252 9.52 15.35 -20.16
N ALA A 253 9.05 14.37 -20.93
CA ALA A 253 8.87 14.51 -22.35
C ALA A 253 7.51 15.15 -22.70
N ASP A 254 6.49 14.81 -21.92
CA ASP A 254 5.09 15.10 -22.23
C ASP A 254 4.48 16.21 -21.33
N TRP A 255 5.09 16.55 -20.16
CA TRP A 255 4.63 17.62 -19.29
C TRP A 255 5.38 18.94 -19.59
N GLY A 256 4.63 19.98 -19.86
CA GLY A 256 5.17 21.34 -20.06
C GLY A 256 5.65 21.68 -21.47
N ASN A 257 6.02 20.70 -22.29
CA ASN A 257 6.43 20.91 -23.70
C ASN A 257 5.63 20.08 -24.69
N ALA A 258 4.70 19.24 -24.25
CA ALA A 258 3.90 18.40 -25.11
C ALA A 258 2.92 19.26 -25.93
N ASP A 259 2.82 18.95 -27.21
CA ASP A 259 1.65 19.36 -28.01
C ASP A 259 0.44 18.55 -27.53
N PRO A 260 -0.56 19.19 -26.87
CA PRO A 260 -1.75 18.49 -26.37
C PRO A 260 -2.49 17.73 -27.46
N VAL A 261 -2.46 18.25 -28.69
CA VAL A 261 -3.11 17.61 -29.85
C VAL A 261 -2.42 16.31 -30.20
N ALA A 262 -1.09 16.32 -30.29
CA ALA A 262 -0.31 15.13 -30.60
C ALA A 262 -0.46 14.03 -29.52
N LEU A 263 -0.54 14.43 -28.24
CA LEU A 263 -0.76 13.49 -27.14
C LEU A 263 -2.16 12.84 -27.21
N ILE A 264 -3.19 13.66 -27.48
CA ILE A 264 -4.56 13.13 -27.65
C ILE A 264 -4.64 12.20 -28.87
N ASP A 265 -4.04 12.57 -29.99
CA ASP A 265 -4.03 11.71 -31.18
C ASP A 265 -3.32 10.39 -30.90
N ARG A 266 -2.23 10.39 -30.11
CA ARG A 266 -1.56 9.15 -29.64
C ARG A 266 -2.48 8.31 -28.75
N LEU A 267 -3.18 8.93 -27.78
CA LEU A 267 -4.13 8.22 -26.91
C LEU A 267 -5.31 7.64 -27.70
N ILE A 268 -5.85 8.39 -28.67
CA ILE A 268 -6.91 7.93 -29.56
C ILE A 268 -6.43 6.74 -30.40
N MET A 269 -5.25 6.82 -30.99
CA MET A 269 -4.65 5.72 -31.78
C MET A 269 -4.48 4.46 -30.94
N LEU A 270 -3.95 4.59 -29.70
CA LEU A 270 -3.79 3.46 -28.79
C LEU A 270 -5.13 2.89 -28.33
N SER A 271 -6.14 3.74 -28.15
CA SER A 271 -7.49 3.31 -27.77
C SER A 271 -8.16 2.46 -28.83
N ASP A 272 -7.96 2.75 -30.11
CA ASP A 272 -8.54 1.96 -31.22
C ASP A 272 -7.58 0.88 -31.75
N MET A 273 -6.40 0.68 -31.09
CA MET A 273 -5.44 -0.34 -31.50
C MET A 273 -6.04 -1.74 -31.32
N ARG A 274 -5.97 -2.53 -32.37
CA ARG A 274 -6.40 -3.93 -32.34
C ARG A 274 -5.25 -4.82 -31.93
N MET A 275 -5.39 -5.49 -30.79
CA MET A 275 -4.35 -6.35 -30.21
C MET A 275 -4.39 -7.78 -30.74
N SER A 276 -5.48 -8.17 -31.40
CA SER A 276 -5.65 -9.48 -32.04
C SER A 276 -6.61 -9.39 -33.25
N PRO A 277 -6.63 -10.39 -34.15
CA PRO A 277 -7.59 -10.41 -35.27
C PRO A 277 -9.07 -10.43 -34.84
N GLN A 278 -9.36 -10.85 -33.61
CA GLN A 278 -10.71 -10.91 -33.06
C GLN A 278 -11.10 -9.62 -32.32
N ASP A 279 -10.13 -8.75 -32.05
CA ASP A 279 -10.33 -7.48 -31.37
C ASP A 279 -11.09 -6.51 -32.30
N GLN A 280 -12.25 -6.03 -31.85
CA GLN A 280 -13.09 -5.08 -32.58
C GLN A 280 -12.73 -3.61 -32.33
N GLY A 281 -11.62 -3.34 -31.60
CA GLY A 281 -11.25 -1.99 -31.18
C GLY A 281 -12.28 -1.44 -30.21
N LEU A 282 -12.76 -0.23 -30.45
CA LEU A 282 -13.72 0.43 -29.57
C LEU A 282 -15.18 -0.02 -29.74
N ALA A 283 -15.49 -0.84 -30.74
CA ALA A 283 -16.90 -1.12 -31.15
C ALA A 283 -17.74 -1.78 -30.04
N ASP A 284 -17.14 -2.66 -29.22
CA ASP A 284 -17.86 -3.48 -28.24
C ASP A 284 -17.58 -3.06 -26.79
N ILE A 285 -16.99 -1.88 -26.58
CA ILE A 285 -16.69 -1.38 -25.24
C ILE A 285 -17.80 -0.46 -24.72
N THR A 286 -18.01 -0.52 -23.41
CA THR A 286 -18.85 0.44 -22.68
C THR A 286 -18.02 1.56 -22.04
N HIS A 287 -16.79 1.26 -21.67
CA HIS A 287 -15.89 2.21 -21.02
C HIS A 287 -14.48 2.12 -21.59
N LEU A 288 -13.93 3.26 -21.96
CA LEU A 288 -12.52 3.44 -22.24
C LEU A 288 -11.85 4.00 -21.00
N VAL A 289 -10.71 3.47 -20.57
CA VAL A 289 -10.00 3.93 -19.38
C VAL A 289 -8.60 4.41 -19.74
N TRP A 290 -8.33 5.69 -19.47
CA TRP A 290 -7.00 6.26 -19.54
C TRP A 290 -6.46 6.43 -18.11
N PRO A 291 -5.21 6.04 -17.84
CA PRO A 291 -4.64 6.03 -16.49
C PRO A 291 -4.48 7.43 -15.89
N GLU A 292 -4.05 7.49 -14.63
CA GLU A 292 -3.69 8.74 -13.95
C GLU A 292 -2.65 9.52 -14.77
N SER A 293 -2.83 10.83 -14.82
CA SER A 293 -1.93 11.76 -15.53
C SER A 293 -1.75 11.49 -17.03
N SER A 294 -2.69 10.76 -17.64
CA SER A 294 -2.67 10.53 -19.10
C SER A 294 -2.86 11.81 -19.90
N LEU A 295 -3.51 12.80 -19.32
CA LEU A 295 -3.67 14.15 -19.87
C LEU A 295 -3.02 15.16 -18.90
N PRO A 296 -1.80 15.64 -19.17
CA PRO A 296 -1.09 16.54 -18.25
C PRO A 296 -1.50 18.02 -18.39
N PHE A 297 -2.73 18.28 -18.81
CA PHE A 297 -3.27 19.62 -19.01
C PHE A 297 -4.77 19.66 -18.67
N PHE A 298 -5.28 20.85 -18.39
CA PHE A 298 -6.71 21.05 -18.11
C PHE A 298 -7.52 20.92 -19.40
N LEU A 299 -8.36 19.89 -19.50
CA LEU A 299 -9.23 19.68 -20.68
C LEU A 299 -10.16 20.85 -20.97
N SER A 300 -10.56 21.59 -19.94
CA SER A 300 -11.39 22.79 -20.08
C SER A 300 -10.76 23.89 -20.95
N THR A 301 -9.43 23.88 -21.11
CA THR A 301 -8.70 24.85 -21.94
C THR A 301 -8.54 24.39 -23.40
N TYR A 302 -8.96 23.15 -23.71
CA TYR A 302 -8.80 22.54 -25.04
C TYR A 302 -10.13 21.94 -25.55
N PRO A 303 -11.12 22.76 -25.97
CA PRO A 303 -12.40 22.25 -26.45
C PRO A 303 -12.27 21.35 -27.68
N ASP A 304 -11.27 21.56 -28.55
CA ASP A 304 -10.98 20.68 -29.69
C ASP A 304 -10.57 19.28 -29.24
N ALA A 305 -9.95 19.13 -28.07
CA ALA A 305 -9.63 17.85 -27.48
C ALA A 305 -10.89 17.06 -27.11
N LEU A 306 -11.84 17.70 -26.45
CA LEU A 306 -13.12 17.09 -26.11
C LEU A 306 -13.91 16.69 -27.37
N ALA A 307 -13.90 17.53 -28.40
CA ALA A 307 -14.52 17.20 -29.69
C ALA A 307 -13.85 16.00 -30.40
N ARG A 308 -12.54 15.81 -30.26
CA ARG A 308 -11.83 14.64 -30.80
C ARG A 308 -12.19 13.38 -30.02
N ILE A 309 -12.22 13.46 -28.69
CA ILE A 309 -12.64 12.37 -27.80
C ILE A 309 -14.08 11.94 -28.12
N ALA A 310 -15.00 12.91 -28.24
CA ALA A 310 -16.39 12.63 -28.60
C ALA A 310 -16.53 11.87 -29.94
N ARG A 311 -15.77 12.27 -30.96
CA ARG A 311 -15.78 11.58 -32.26
C ARG A 311 -15.20 10.16 -32.25
N MET A 312 -14.33 9.86 -31.29
CA MET A 312 -13.73 8.54 -31.14
C MET A 312 -14.65 7.57 -30.42
N LEU A 313 -15.40 8.06 -29.41
CA LEU A 313 -16.21 7.19 -28.55
C LEU A 313 -17.44 6.66 -29.31
N PRO A 314 -17.72 5.34 -29.25
CA PRO A 314 -18.99 4.81 -29.71
C PRO A 314 -20.18 5.43 -28.95
N ASP A 315 -21.35 5.45 -29.59
CA ASP A 315 -22.57 5.94 -28.94
C ASP A 315 -22.85 5.20 -27.63
N GLY A 316 -23.02 5.98 -26.55
CA GLY A 316 -23.28 5.44 -25.22
C GLY A 316 -22.05 4.93 -24.47
N ALA A 317 -20.88 4.88 -25.11
CA ALA A 317 -19.62 4.59 -24.42
C ALA A 317 -19.12 5.81 -23.62
N MET A 318 -18.29 5.57 -22.61
CA MET A 318 -17.79 6.59 -21.72
C MET A 318 -16.27 6.49 -21.57
N LEU A 319 -15.58 7.63 -21.65
CA LEU A 319 -14.16 7.71 -21.30
C LEU A 319 -14.01 8.03 -19.80
N LEU A 320 -13.23 7.23 -19.10
CA LEU A 320 -12.77 7.45 -17.73
C LEU A 320 -11.29 7.83 -17.78
N ALA A 321 -10.99 9.13 -17.67
CA ALA A 321 -9.64 9.65 -17.90
C ALA A 321 -9.02 10.28 -16.65
N GLY A 322 -7.77 9.92 -16.36
CA GLY A 322 -6.95 10.61 -15.38
C GLY A 322 -6.43 11.95 -15.94
N ALA A 323 -6.90 13.04 -15.39
CA ALA A 323 -6.55 14.40 -15.83
C ALA A 323 -6.62 15.42 -14.68
N PRO A 324 -5.87 16.52 -14.72
CA PRO A 324 -6.06 17.60 -13.79
C PRO A 324 -7.39 18.30 -14.04
N ARG A 325 -8.07 18.68 -12.96
CA ARG A 325 -9.28 19.49 -12.96
C ARG A 325 -9.05 20.76 -12.13
N GLN A 326 -9.60 21.87 -12.56
CA GLN A 326 -9.50 23.13 -11.84
C GLN A 326 -10.88 23.52 -11.30
N GLN A 327 -10.92 23.92 -10.03
CA GLN A 327 -12.12 24.43 -9.40
C GLN A 327 -11.91 25.89 -9.05
N TYR A 328 -12.83 26.73 -9.50
CA TYR A 328 -12.84 28.17 -9.22
C TYR A 328 -13.81 28.47 -8.07
N GLU A 329 -13.40 29.36 -7.18
CA GLU A 329 -14.31 29.89 -6.17
C GLU A 329 -15.42 30.72 -6.82
N PRO A 330 -16.68 30.52 -6.42
CA PRO A 330 -17.79 31.32 -6.95
C PRO A 330 -17.56 32.84 -6.71
N GLY A 331 -17.53 33.60 -7.80
CA GLY A 331 -17.39 35.07 -7.74
C GLY A 331 -15.95 35.57 -7.82
N ASP A 332 -14.93 34.71 -7.83
CA ASP A 332 -13.53 35.09 -8.03
C ASP A 332 -12.99 34.64 -9.41
N ALA A 333 -13.40 35.34 -10.46
CA ALA A 333 -12.93 35.06 -11.83
C ALA A 333 -11.44 35.36 -12.05
N LYS A 334 -10.71 35.88 -11.05
CA LYS A 334 -9.28 36.21 -11.14
C LYS A 334 -8.41 35.22 -10.35
N SER A 335 -9.01 34.31 -9.55
CA SER A 335 -8.22 33.28 -8.88
C SER A 335 -7.68 32.28 -9.88
N ALA A 336 -6.48 31.80 -9.64
CA ALA A 336 -5.89 30.75 -10.47
C ALA A 336 -6.67 29.40 -10.39
N GLY A 337 -7.70 29.33 -9.53
CA GLY A 337 -8.46 28.12 -9.25
C GLY A 337 -7.60 27.03 -8.57
N GLN A 338 -8.23 26.19 -7.73
CA GLN A 338 -7.55 25.09 -7.07
C GLN A 338 -7.43 23.90 -8.04
N PRO A 339 -6.21 23.39 -8.33
CA PRO A 339 -6.04 22.19 -9.14
C PRO A 339 -6.29 20.92 -8.31
N PHE A 340 -6.88 19.90 -8.94
CA PHE A 340 -7.12 18.57 -8.39
C PHE A 340 -6.60 17.50 -9.35
N ASN A 341 -6.00 16.45 -8.83
CA ASN A 341 -5.72 15.22 -9.57
C ASN A 341 -7.04 14.42 -9.62
N SER A 342 -7.59 14.19 -10.82
CA SER A 342 -8.97 13.74 -10.95
C SER A 342 -9.13 12.59 -11.93
N LEU A 343 -10.16 11.77 -11.70
CA LEU A 343 -10.76 10.88 -12.68
C LEU A 343 -11.99 11.59 -13.26
N LEU A 344 -11.96 11.87 -14.56
CA LEU A 344 -13.07 12.50 -15.29
C LEU A 344 -13.85 11.43 -16.06
N ALA A 345 -15.19 11.50 -16.00
CA ALA A 345 -16.08 10.70 -16.84
C ALA A 345 -16.61 11.59 -17.95
N ILE A 346 -16.28 11.25 -19.20
CA ILE A 346 -16.63 12.00 -20.41
C ILE A 346 -17.49 11.11 -21.28
N ASP A 347 -18.66 11.61 -21.68
CA ASP A 347 -19.60 10.89 -22.53
C ASP A 347 -19.25 10.98 -24.03
N SER A 348 -20.02 10.29 -24.87
CA SER A 348 -19.86 10.31 -26.32
C SER A 348 -20.22 11.68 -26.98
N ASN A 349 -20.77 12.63 -26.23
CA ASN A 349 -20.98 14.00 -26.68
C ASN A 349 -19.78 14.92 -26.33
N GLY A 350 -18.79 14.42 -25.60
CA GLY A 350 -17.66 15.19 -25.11
C GLY A 350 -17.97 16.00 -23.83
N GLU A 351 -19.08 15.67 -23.14
CA GLU A 351 -19.45 16.33 -21.90
C GLU A 351 -18.83 15.61 -20.70
N VAL A 352 -18.26 16.35 -19.75
CA VAL A 352 -17.79 15.81 -18.47
C VAL A 352 -19.00 15.62 -17.57
N VAL A 353 -19.51 14.40 -17.49
CA VAL A 353 -20.75 14.07 -16.76
C VAL A 353 -20.51 13.81 -15.27
N ALA A 354 -19.30 13.46 -14.87
CA ALA A 354 -18.91 13.28 -13.47
C ALA A 354 -17.39 13.42 -13.29
N SER A 355 -16.96 13.66 -12.06
CA SER A 355 -15.55 13.65 -11.68
C SER A 355 -15.37 13.13 -10.25
N TYR A 356 -14.21 12.49 -10.01
CA TYR A 356 -13.71 12.17 -8.69
C TYR A 356 -12.33 12.81 -8.52
N ASP A 357 -12.14 13.58 -7.46
CA ASP A 357 -10.86 14.22 -7.14
C ASP A 357 -10.14 13.41 -6.06
N LYS A 358 -8.84 13.17 -6.26
CA LYS A 358 -7.99 12.41 -5.34
C LYS A 358 -8.05 12.97 -3.93
N SER A 359 -8.42 12.14 -2.97
CA SER A 359 -8.61 12.54 -1.57
C SER A 359 -7.37 12.31 -0.71
N HIS A 360 -6.60 11.24 -0.97
CA HIS A 360 -5.33 10.97 -0.30
C HIS A 360 -4.16 11.29 -1.23
N LEU A 361 -3.57 12.44 -1.01
CA LEU A 361 -2.40 12.90 -1.77
C LEU A 361 -1.11 12.26 -1.25
N VAL A 362 -0.14 12.06 -2.14
CA VAL A 362 1.17 11.51 -1.81
C VAL A 362 2.01 12.57 -1.09
N PRO A 363 2.45 12.32 0.16
CA PRO A 363 3.32 13.25 0.88
C PRO A 363 4.65 13.45 0.14
N PHE A 364 5.15 14.68 0.09
CA PHE A 364 6.32 15.14 -0.66
C PHE A 364 6.21 15.02 -2.20
N GLY A 365 5.32 14.17 -2.71
CA GLY A 365 5.02 14.07 -4.14
C GLY A 365 4.04 15.16 -4.58
N GLU A 366 2.81 15.11 -4.11
CA GLU A 366 1.71 15.96 -4.54
C GLU A 366 1.47 17.16 -3.61
N PHE A 367 1.90 17.06 -2.36
CA PHE A 367 1.90 18.18 -1.41
C PHE A 367 3.12 18.10 -0.48
N LEU A 368 3.50 19.24 0.07
CA LEU A 368 4.61 19.33 1.02
C LEU A 368 4.07 19.38 2.46
N PRO A 369 4.24 18.31 3.27
CA PRO A 369 3.90 18.37 4.68
C PRO A 369 4.69 19.51 5.35
N PHE A 370 4.05 20.26 6.28
CA PHE A 370 4.71 21.40 6.94
C PHE A 370 5.34 22.39 5.94
N GLN A 371 4.58 22.80 4.93
CA GLN A 371 5.03 23.60 3.79
C GLN A 371 5.87 24.83 4.18
N GLU A 372 5.47 25.57 5.23
CA GLU A 372 6.23 26.73 5.71
C GLU A 372 7.65 26.37 6.18
N PHE A 373 7.81 25.23 6.86
CA PHE A 373 9.09 24.76 7.36
C PHE A 373 10.00 24.29 6.22
N PHE A 374 9.52 23.39 5.39
CA PHE A 374 10.31 22.82 4.29
C PHE A 374 10.53 23.83 3.16
N GLY A 375 9.56 24.72 2.90
CA GLY A 375 9.71 25.81 1.93
C GLY A 375 10.84 26.77 2.30
N ARG A 376 11.05 27.09 3.60
CA ARG A 376 12.19 27.88 4.07
C ARG A 376 13.54 27.19 3.82
N LEU A 377 13.57 25.88 3.73
CA LEU A 377 14.76 25.10 3.40
C LEU A 377 14.96 24.92 1.89
N GLY A 378 14.09 25.54 1.06
CA GLY A 378 14.16 25.42 -0.40
C GLY A 378 13.67 24.06 -0.95
N ILE A 379 13.05 23.23 -0.10
CA ILE A 379 12.48 21.94 -0.51
C ILE A 379 11.12 22.18 -1.16
N LYS A 380 10.94 21.65 -2.37
CA LYS A 380 9.69 21.70 -3.14
C LYS A 380 9.12 20.29 -3.28
N GLN A 381 7.84 20.19 -3.60
CA GLN A 381 7.20 18.94 -3.98
C GLN A 381 7.79 18.39 -5.29
N PHE A 382 7.79 17.07 -5.46
CA PHE A 382 8.36 16.43 -6.64
C PHE A 382 7.47 16.58 -7.89
N VAL A 383 6.15 16.46 -7.73
CA VAL A 383 5.21 16.60 -8.86
C VAL A 383 5.00 18.08 -9.18
N PRO A 384 5.30 18.53 -10.41
CA PRO A 384 5.07 19.91 -10.81
C PRO A 384 3.58 20.27 -10.71
N GLY A 385 3.29 21.41 -10.14
CA GLY A 385 1.92 21.94 -9.98
C GLY A 385 1.98 23.23 -9.17
N ALA A 386 1.07 24.17 -9.42
CA ALA A 386 1.00 25.41 -8.65
C ALA A 386 0.71 25.09 -7.19
N GLU A 387 1.41 25.68 -6.26
CA GLU A 387 1.21 25.72 -4.79
C GLU A 387 0.64 24.46 -4.08
N GLY A 388 0.58 23.30 -4.75
CA GLY A 388 0.05 22.02 -4.25
C GLY A 388 -1.32 21.65 -4.84
N TRP A 389 -1.59 20.35 -4.87
CA TRP A 389 -2.86 19.79 -5.30
C TRP A 389 -3.92 19.92 -4.20
N GLY A 390 -5.19 20.14 -4.58
CA GLY A 390 -6.32 20.13 -3.67
C GLY A 390 -6.69 18.72 -3.21
N HIS A 391 -7.18 18.61 -1.96
CA HIS A 391 -7.72 17.37 -1.43
C HIS A 391 -9.18 17.18 -1.86
N GLY A 392 -9.48 16.09 -2.53
CA GLY A 392 -10.83 15.69 -2.89
C GLY A 392 -11.66 15.20 -1.68
N ASP A 393 -12.95 15.02 -1.91
CA ASP A 393 -13.86 14.43 -0.91
C ASP A 393 -13.89 12.90 -1.03
N ALA A 394 -13.38 12.20 -0.03
CA ALA A 394 -13.35 10.73 0.02
C ALA A 394 -14.75 10.09 -0.12
N ARG A 395 -15.83 10.82 0.21
CA ARG A 395 -17.20 10.33 0.02
C ARG A 395 -17.60 10.19 -1.44
N ARG A 396 -16.90 10.86 -2.37
CA ARG A 396 -17.17 10.78 -3.81
C ARG A 396 -16.49 9.61 -4.51
N ARG A 397 -15.73 8.76 -3.82
CA ARG A 397 -15.11 7.56 -4.38
C ARG A 397 -16.12 6.60 -5.01
N LEU A 398 -17.35 6.55 -4.47
CA LEU A 398 -18.44 5.76 -5.04
C LEU A 398 -19.02 6.52 -6.24
N MET A 399 -18.52 6.20 -7.44
CA MET A 399 -18.98 6.79 -8.70
C MET A 399 -20.31 6.16 -9.14
N SER A 400 -21.23 7.01 -9.59
CA SER A 400 -22.51 6.62 -10.19
C SER A 400 -22.67 7.32 -11.52
N LEU A 401 -22.64 6.57 -12.62
CA LEU A 401 -22.72 7.05 -13.97
C LEU A 401 -23.97 6.47 -14.68
N PRO A 402 -24.49 7.11 -15.74
CA PRO A 402 -25.59 6.56 -16.50
C PRO A 402 -25.26 5.15 -17.05
N ASN A 403 -26.21 4.24 -17.00
CA ASN A 403 -26.10 2.87 -17.51
C ASN A 403 -24.86 2.09 -17.00
N THR A 404 -24.26 2.52 -15.90
CA THR A 404 -23.05 1.92 -15.33
C THR A 404 -23.32 1.46 -13.90
N PRO A 405 -22.97 0.23 -13.52
CA PRO A 405 -22.99 -0.17 -12.12
C PRO A 405 -22.06 0.73 -11.29
N LYS A 406 -22.52 1.08 -10.09
CA LYS A 406 -21.68 1.89 -9.18
C LYS A 406 -20.32 1.21 -8.96
N PHE A 407 -19.26 1.98 -9.01
CA PHE A 407 -17.91 1.50 -8.78
C PHE A 407 -17.12 2.40 -7.83
N LEU A 408 -16.11 1.84 -7.22
CA LEU A 408 -15.22 2.57 -6.33
C LEU A 408 -14.05 3.11 -7.14
N ALA A 409 -13.95 4.43 -7.27
CA ALA A 409 -12.84 5.11 -7.94
C ALA A 409 -11.69 5.36 -6.95
N LEU A 410 -10.49 4.92 -7.30
CA LEU A 410 -9.28 5.14 -6.51
C LEU A 410 -8.15 5.61 -7.44
N ILE A 411 -7.48 6.67 -7.06
CA ILE A 411 -6.36 7.22 -7.83
C ILE A 411 -5.05 6.85 -7.11
N CYS A 412 -4.23 5.99 -7.75
CA CYS A 412 -2.87 5.64 -7.37
C CYS A 412 -2.75 5.21 -5.90
N TYR A 413 -2.12 6.02 -5.08
CA TYR A 413 -1.81 5.84 -3.67
C TYR A 413 -3.01 5.46 -2.79
N GLU A 414 -4.22 5.85 -3.16
CA GLU A 414 -5.45 5.60 -2.40
C GLU A 414 -5.75 4.12 -2.19
N ILE A 415 -5.30 3.25 -3.10
CA ILE A 415 -5.49 1.80 -3.00
C ILE A 415 -4.77 1.17 -1.80
N LEU A 416 -3.82 1.89 -1.19
CA LEU A 416 -3.04 1.39 -0.06
C LEU A 416 -3.81 1.39 1.26
N PHE A 417 -4.85 2.21 1.40
CA PHE A 417 -5.56 2.45 2.65
C PHE A 417 -6.59 1.36 2.93
N SER A 418 -6.12 0.25 3.52
CA SER A 418 -6.98 -0.86 3.93
C SER A 418 -7.99 -0.41 4.98
N GLY A 419 -9.26 -0.72 4.74
CA GLY A 419 -10.36 -0.38 5.66
C GLY A 419 -10.81 1.08 5.62
N ASP A 420 -10.11 1.95 4.88
CA ASP A 420 -10.44 3.37 4.70
C ASP A 420 -10.68 3.74 3.22
N LEU A 421 -11.45 2.92 2.54
CA LEU A 421 -11.87 3.18 1.16
C LEU A 421 -13.17 4.00 1.07
N GLY A 422 -13.67 4.52 2.17
CA GLY A 422 -14.95 5.21 2.25
C GLY A 422 -16.15 4.25 2.24
N ASP A 423 -17.32 4.74 1.79
CA ASP A 423 -18.52 3.90 1.65
C ASP A 423 -18.38 2.99 0.42
N THR A 424 -18.22 1.70 0.67
CA THR A 424 -18.15 0.67 -0.37
C THR A 424 -19.51 -0.01 -0.62
N ALA A 425 -20.58 0.43 0.09
CA ALA A 425 -21.92 -0.12 -0.10
C ALA A 425 -22.44 0.22 -1.50
N GLY A 426 -22.87 -0.81 -2.20
CA GLY A 426 -23.38 -0.66 -3.59
C GLY A 426 -22.30 -0.65 -4.67
N ALA A 427 -21.01 -0.50 -4.35
CA ALA A 427 -19.95 -0.67 -5.33
C ALA A 427 -19.90 -2.11 -5.86
N GLN A 428 -19.76 -2.26 -7.16
CA GLN A 428 -19.71 -3.57 -7.83
C GLN A 428 -18.26 -4.00 -8.14
N TYR A 429 -17.36 -3.06 -8.36
CA TYR A 429 -15.95 -3.29 -8.64
C TYR A 429 -15.12 -2.07 -8.21
N ILE A 430 -13.81 -2.23 -8.19
CA ILE A 430 -12.84 -1.16 -7.92
C ILE A 430 -12.20 -0.78 -9.25
N LEU A 431 -12.19 0.51 -9.58
CA LEU A 431 -11.37 1.08 -10.64
C LEU A 431 -10.22 1.86 -10.01
N ASN A 432 -9.00 1.40 -10.26
CA ASN A 432 -7.78 2.06 -9.82
C ASN A 432 -7.00 2.56 -11.03
N ILE A 433 -6.94 3.87 -11.22
CA ILE A 433 -6.04 4.49 -12.18
C ILE A 433 -4.75 4.92 -11.48
N THR A 434 -3.60 4.73 -12.13
CA THR A 434 -2.30 5.02 -11.50
C THR A 434 -1.24 5.47 -12.50
N ASN A 435 -0.29 6.26 -12.00
CA ASN A 435 0.93 6.61 -12.72
C ASN A 435 2.16 6.17 -11.90
N ASP A 436 2.69 5.00 -12.22
CA ASP A 436 3.87 4.44 -11.57
C ASP A 436 5.18 4.80 -12.32
N ALA A 437 5.14 5.63 -13.37
CA ALA A 437 6.28 5.96 -14.24
C ALA A 437 7.50 6.55 -13.50
N TRP A 438 7.25 7.25 -12.38
CA TRP A 438 8.32 7.73 -11.49
C TRP A 438 9.23 6.62 -10.96
N PHE A 439 8.76 5.38 -10.96
CA PHE A 439 9.40 4.23 -10.34
C PHE A 439 9.67 3.10 -11.35
N ASP A 440 9.61 3.41 -12.65
CA ASP A 440 9.86 2.43 -13.71
C ASP A 440 11.24 1.77 -13.56
N GLY A 441 11.31 0.49 -13.88
CA GLY A 441 12.53 -0.32 -13.72
C GLY A 441 12.87 -0.71 -12.28
N SER A 442 12.06 -0.31 -11.29
CA SER A 442 12.21 -0.70 -9.88
C SER A 442 11.16 -1.74 -9.45
N ILE A 443 11.25 -2.18 -8.18
CA ILE A 443 10.25 -3.10 -7.60
C ILE A 443 8.97 -2.38 -7.13
N GLY A 444 8.95 -1.04 -7.11
CA GLY A 444 7.83 -0.23 -6.60
C GLY A 444 6.50 -0.51 -7.30
N PRO A 445 6.41 -0.51 -8.64
CA PRO A 445 5.18 -0.84 -9.34
C PRO A 445 4.63 -2.23 -9.00
N ALA A 446 5.51 -3.23 -8.81
CA ALA A 446 5.10 -4.58 -8.42
C ALA A 446 4.57 -4.64 -6.96
N GLN A 447 5.19 -3.90 -6.03
CA GLN A 447 4.67 -3.76 -4.66
C GLN A 447 3.30 -3.12 -4.66
N HIS A 448 3.14 -1.99 -5.36
CA HIS A 448 1.89 -1.25 -5.46
C HIS A 448 0.77 -2.11 -6.08
N ALA A 449 1.06 -2.84 -7.15
CA ALA A 449 0.12 -3.78 -7.78
C ALA A 449 -0.29 -4.91 -6.83
N HIS A 450 0.65 -5.47 -6.04
CA HIS A 450 0.35 -6.50 -5.07
C HIS A 450 -0.58 -5.98 -3.96
N HIS A 451 -0.34 -4.77 -3.45
CA HIS A 451 -1.23 -4.14 -2.48
C HIS A 451 -2.64 -3.96 -3.05
N ALA A 452 -2.76 -3.56 -4.31
CA ALA A 452 -4.04 -3.41 -4.98
C ALA A 452 -4.81 -4.75 -5.08
N ARG A 453 -4.12 -5.86 -5.38
CA ARG A 453 -4.71 -7.22 -5.37
C ARG A 453 -5.26 -7.59 -3.99
N VAL A 454 -4.54 -7.29 -2.94
CA VAL A 454 -5.00 -7.54 -1.55
C VAL A 454 -6.29 -6.76 -1.26
N ARG A 455 -6.44 -5.53 -1.79
CA ARG A 455 -7.70 -4.76 -1.65
C ARG A 455 -8.89 -5.48 -2.31
N ALA A 456 -8.71 -6.05 -3.50
CA ALA A 456 -9.74 -6.86 -4.15
C ALA A 456 -10.23 -8.00 -3.24
N VAL A 457 -9.30 -8.72 -2.61
CA VAL A 457 -9.60 -9.83 -1.69
C VAL A 457 -10.31 -9.35 -0.43
N GLU A 458 -9.86 -8.24 0.17
CA GLU A 458 -10.45 -7.65 1.37
C GLU A 458 -11.90 -7.23 1.16
N GLU A 459 -12.19 -6.60 -0.01
CA GLU A 459 -13.52 -6.08 -0.32
C GLU A 459 -14.43 -7.12 -1.01
N GLY A 460 -13.86 -8.21 -1.54
CA GLY A 460 -14.60 -9.19 -2.34
C GLY A 460 -15.12 -8.60 -3.64
N MET A 461 -14.34 -7.74 -4.28
CA MET A 461 -14.66 -7.04 -5.52
C MET A 461 -13.55 -7.22 -6.55
N SER A 462 -13.93 -7.35 -7.84
CA SER A 462 -12.96 -7.23 -8.94
C SER A 462 -12.22 -5.90 -8.86
N LEU A 463 -10.93 -5.94 -9.14
CA LEU A 463 -10.09 -4.77 -9.33
C LEU A 463 -9.76 -4.62 -10.81
N ILE A 464 -10.06 -3.45 -11.36
CA ILE A 464 -9.61 -3.02 -12.68
C ILE A 464 -8.56 -1.95 -12.46
N ARG A 465 -7.32 -2.23 -12.85
CA ARG A 465 -6.19 -1.31 -12.68
C ARG A 465 -5.64 -0.89 -14.03
N ALA A 466 -5.72 0.41 -14.33
CA ALA A 466 -5.09 1.03 -15.49
C ALA A 466 -3.86 1.82 -15.04
N ALA A 467 -2.68 1.42 -15.49
CA ALA A 467 -1.41 2.07 -15.19
C ALA A 467 -0.84 2.77 -16.42
N ASN A 468 -0.12 3.87 -16.20
CA ASN A 468 0.52 4.60 -17.30
C ASN A 468 1.66 3.79 -17.96
N SER A 469 2.58 3.25 -17.18
CA SER A 469 3.72 2.43 -17.63
C SER A 469 3.92 1.16 -16.79
N GLY A 470 3.33 1.13 -15.60
CA GLY A 470 3.44 0.06 -14.63
C GLY A 470 2.65 -1.20 -15.00
N LEU A 471 1.98 -1.79 -14.00
CA LEU A 471 1.20 -3.02 -14.18
C LEU A 471 -0.28 -2.69 -14.39
N THR A 472 -0.74 -2.82 -15.64
CA THR A 472 -2.16 -2.76 -16.03
C THR A 472 -2.74 -4.16 -16.00
N PHE A 473 -3.80 -4.38 -15.21
CA PHE A 473 -4.40 -5.70 -15.06
C PHE A 473 -5.83 -5.64 -14.52
N ALA A 474 -6.55 -6.74 -14.66
CA ALA A 474 -7.81 -7.00 -13.99
C ALA A 474 -7.68 -8.21 -13.06
N THR A 475 -8.43 -8.19 -11.95
CA THR A 475 -8.59 -9.35 -11.08
C THR A 475 -10.05 -9.74 -10.94
N ASP A 476 -10.28 -11.01 -10.60
CA ASP A 476 -11.54 -11.42 -10.03
C ASP A 476 -11.68 -10.94 -8.56
N PRO A 477 -12.83 -11.12 -7.90
CA PRO A 477 -13.04 -10.72 -6.51
C PRO A 477 -12.21 -11.48 -5.46
N LEU A 478 -11.45 -12.49 -5.90
CA LEU A 478 -10.53 -13.26 -5.07
C LEU A 478 -9.07 -12.80 -5.26
N GLY A 479 -8.84 -11.74 -6.05
CA GLY A 479 -7.53 -11.19 -6.33
C GLY A 479 -6.69 -11.99 -7.34
N ARG A 480 -7.27 -13.01 -8.02
CA ARG A 480 -6.59 -13.73 -9.11
C ARG A 480 -6.55 -12.83 -10.34
N ILE A 481 -5.38 -12.69 -10.96
CA ILE A 481 -5.22 -11.91 -12.19
C ILE A 481 -5.95 -12.67 -13.31
N THR A 482 -6.90 -12.00 -13.97
CA THR A 482 -7.68 -12.54 -15.08
C THR A 482 -7.16 -12.08 -16.44
N ALA A 483 -6.55 -10.90 -16.48
CA ALA A 483 -5.89 -10.34 -17.67
C ALA A 483 -4.85 -9.31 -17.24
N GLU A 484 -3.74 -9.21 -17.97
CA GLU A 484 -2.67 -8.25 -17.66
C GLU A 484 -1.89 -7.82 -18.92
N LEU A 485 -1.28 -6.64 -18.86
CA LEU A 485 -0.27 -6.16 -19.80
C LEU A 485 1.11 -6.22 -19.15
N ALA A 486 2.12 -6.48 -19.96
CA ALA A 486 3.49 -6.34 -19.51
C ALA A 486 3.77 -4.87 -19.14
N PRO A 487 4.56 -4.61 -18.08
CA PRO A 487 5.00 -3.26 -17.77
C PRO A 487 5.83 -2.68 -18.91
N MET A 488 5.84 -1.36 -19.03
CA MET A 488 6.59 -0.61 -20.04
C MET A 488 6.27 -1.03 -21.51
N GLN A 489 5.05 -1.40 -21.78
CA GLN A 489 4.53 -1.71 -23.11
C GLN A 489 3.37 -0.78 -23.46
N MET A 490 3.45 -0.07 -24.58
CA MET A 490 2.30 0.65 -25.13
C MET A 490 1.30 -0.35 -25.72
N ALA A 491 0.12 -0.44 -25.09
CA ALA A 491 -0.89 -1.42 -25.49
C ALA A 491 -2.27 -1.06 -24.93
N ALA A 492 -3.29 -1.78 -25.37
CA ALA A 492 -4.63 -1.77 -24.80
C ALA A 492 -5.03 -3.17 -24.33
N LEU A 493 -5.88 -3.24 -23.30
CA LEU A 493 -6.34 -4.48 -22.68
C LEU A 493 -7.85 -4.44 -22.47
N ASP A 494 -8.55 -5.37 -23.08
CA ASP A 494 -10.00 -5.51 -22.90
C ASP A 494 -10.29 -6.43 -21.73
N VAL A 495 -11.13 -5.94 -20.80
CA VAL A 495 -11.49 -6.65 -19.58
C VAL A 495 -12.98 -6.47 -19.26
N ARG A 496 -13.50 -7.41 -18.49
CA ARG A 496 -14.81 -7.32 -17.86
C ARG A 496 -14.66 -7.54 -16.36
N PRO A 497 -15.13 -6.63 -15.50
CA PRO A 497 -15.13 -6.90 -14.07
C PRO A 497 -16.06 -8.09 -13.79
N ASP A 498 -15.68 -8.94 -12.84
CA ASP A 498 -16.56 -9.99 -12.36
C ASP A 498 -17.63 -9.43 -11.41
N GLN A 499 -18.71 -10.18 -11.24
CA GLN A 499 -19.74 -9.87 -10.26
C GLN A 499 -19.14 -9.88 -8.86
N ARG A 500 -19.52 -8.88 -8.04
CA ARG A 500 -19.10 -8.79 -6.65
C ARG A 500 -19.56 -10.04 -5.88
N LEU A 501 -18.69 -10.61 -5.07
CA LEU A 501 -19.05 -11.65 -4.10
C LEU A 501 -19.95 -11.06 -3.00
N ALA A 502 -20.69 -11.93 -2.29
CA ALA A 502 -21.26 -11.56 -1.01
C ALA A 502 -20.16 -10.92 -0.15
N GLY A 503 -20.48 -9.84 0.59
CA GLY A 503 -19.49 -9.06 1.33
C GLY A 503 -18.61 -9.95 2.22
N THR A 504 -17.31 -9.70 2.18
CA THR A 504 -16.34 -10.41 3.02
C THR A 504 -16.54 -10.04 4.50
N VAL A 505 -16.03 -10.84 5.40
CA VAL A 505 -16.05 -10.50 6.84
C VAL A 505 -15.37 -9.15 7.05
N PHE A 506 -14.17 -8.95 6.46
CA PHE A 506 -13.45 -7.70 6.59
C PHE A 506 -14.23 -6.49 6.05
N SER A 507 -14.87 -6.59 4.87
CA SER A 507 -15.64 -5.48 4.31
C SER A 507 -16.85 -5.07 5.17
N GLN A 508 -17.38 -5.99 5.97
CA GLN A 508 -18.52 -5.73 6.87
C GLN A 508 -18.09 -5.17 8.23
N VAL A 509 -17.02 -5.70 8.81
CA VAL A 509 -16.61 -5.37 10.19
C VAL A 509 -15.36 -4.52 10.30
N ARG A 510 -14.66 -4.28 9.19
CA ARG A 510 -13.48 -3.42 9.11
C ARG A 510 -12.43 -3.76 10.20
N TYR A 511 -12.08 -2.80 11.02
CA TYR A 511 -11.03 -2.93 12.06
C TYR A 511 -11.49 -3.63 13.35
N TRP A 512 -12.77 -3.97 13.51
CA TRP A 512 -13.24 -4.55 14.77
C TRP A 512 -12.48 -5.81 15.20
N PRO A 513 -12.16 -6.79 14.31
CA PRO A 513 -11.36 -7.95 14.69
C PRO A 513 -9.96 -7.56 15.17
N LEU A 514 -9.32 -6.61 14.50
CA LEU A 514 -8.02 -6.08 14.90
C LEU A 514 -8.08 -5.43 16.28
N LEU A 515 -9.05 -4.55 16.53
CA LEU A 515 -9.22 -3.87 17.81
C LEU A 515 -9.42 -4.86 18.96
N ILE A 516 -10.21 -5.92 18.76
CA ILE A 516 -10.41 -6.98 19.75
C ILE A 516 -9.08 -7.70 20.05
N VAL A 517 -8.33 -8.08 19.03
CA VAL A 517 -7.04 -8.77 19.19
C VAL A 517 -6.02 -7.88 19.90
N LEU A 518 -5.94 -6.60 19.53
CA LEU A 518 -5.02 -5.64 20.17
C LEU A 518 -5.41 -5.37 21.63
N ALA A 519 -6.70 -5.23 21.93
CA ALA A 519 -7.19 -5.08 23.30
C ALA A 519 -6.87 -6.32 24.16
N ALA A 520 -7.10 -7.52 23.61
CA ALA A 520 -6.74 -8.78 24.29
C ALA A 520 -5.22 -8.86 24.53
N GLY A 521 -4.40 -8.52 23.53
CA GLY A 521 -2.95 -8.48 23.65
C GLY A 521 -2.47 -7.50 24.73
N LEU A 522 -3.06 -6.32 24.82
CA LEU A 522 -2.79 -5.33 25.86
C LEU A 522 -3.17 -5.85 27.26
N LEU A 523 -4.35 -6.44 27.41
CA LEU A 523 -4.80 -7.00 28.69
C LEU A 523 -3.89 -8.13 29.16
N VAL A 524 -3.50 -9.03 28.27
CA VAL A 524 -2.53 -10.10 28.57
C VAL A 524 -1.19 -9.50 29.01
N SER A 525 -0.68 -8.52 28.28
CA SER A 525 0.59 -7.85 28.56
C SER A 525 0.58 -7.18 29.95
N LEU A 526 -0.50 -6.49 30.28
CA LEU A 526 -0.70 -5.85 31.60
C LEU A 526 -0.77 -6.88 32.73
N ALA A 527 -1.56 -7.96 32.54
CA ALA A 527 -1.73 -9.01 33.55
C ALA A 527 -0.39 -9.71 33.86
N VAL A 528 0.38 -10.04 32.83
CA VAL A 528 1.67 -10.74 32.98
C VAL A 528 2.73 -9.81 33.58
N SER A 529 2.78 -8.54 33.17
CA SER A 529 3.70 -7.56 33.75
C SER A 529 3.46 -7.35 35.26
N ARG A 530 2.18 -7.25 35.68
CA ARG A 530 1.81 -7.13 37.10
C ARG A 530 2.21 -8.34 37.93
N ARG A 531 2.01 -9.56 37.40
CA ARG A 531 2.43 -10.82 38.09
C ARG A 531 3.94 -10.88 38.26
N GLY A 532 4.71 -10.47 37.24
CA GLY A 532 6.17 -10.44 37.30
C GLY A 532 6.71 -9.45 38.34
N ARG A 533 6.04 -8.30 38.55
CA ARG A 533 6.43 -7.31 39.58
C ARG A 533 6.16 -7.85 41.00
N LYS A 534 5.00 -8.46 41.26
CA LYS A 534 4.69 -9.05 42.57
C LYS A 534 5.67 -10.14 43.00
N ARG A 535 6.17 -10.96 42.07
CA ARG A 535 7.17 -12.02 42.37
C ARG A 535 8.59 -11.49 42.66
N ARG A 536 8.90 -10.23 42.35
CA ARG A 536 10.20 -9.59 42.66
C ARG A 536 10.18 -8.84 43.97
N THR A 537 9.02 -8.55 44.53
CA THR A 537 8.81 -7.83 45.81
C THR A 537 8.45 -8.79 46.95
N SER A 538 8.14 -10.05 46.69
CA SER A 538 8.05 -11.16 47.66
C SER A 538 9.33 -11.98 47.68
#